data_478f7d0f49f992f96f00aa79d13f5e8d
#
_entry.id   478f7d0f49f992f96f00aa79d13f5e8d
#
_cell.length_a   1.000
_cell.length_b   1.000
_cell.length_c   1.000
_cell.angle_alpha   90.00
_cell.angle_beta   90.00
_cell.angle_gamma   90.00
#
_symmetry.space_group_name_H-M   'P 1'
#
loop_
_entity.id
_entity.type
_entity.pdbx_description
1 polymer ?
#
loop_
_entity_poly.entity_id
_entity_poly.type
_entity_poly.pdbx_seq_one_letter_code
_entity_poly.pdbx_strand_id
1 'polypeptide(L)'
;MKPVLLGATGAIGESIAAELRKRGESYRAVGRDRASLERTFGSDPLAEIAVWNPDDASSVRAALRGAGAIVYLVGVPYNHFELHPVLMRQTLDAAIAEGVGQMLLIGTVYPYGRPQQTPAREDHPREPHTFKGKMRKQQEDLLLEADAAGKIRGTVLRLPDFYGPRVKSSFLDGVFNAAAKGGTANLIAPIDRPHQFVYVPDAGPVVLDLLRHPEAHGRWWHLAGDGTASMQEIVAMVGQLAGKPIKTRAVGLGMLRVIGLFQPVMRELVEMNYLLTDPFIMDDSALRSLLGNVKTTPLNEGLRQSLEAARR
;
A
#
# COMPACT_ATOMS: atom_id res chain seq x y z
N MET A 1 -3.94 -23.27 -3.73
CA MET A 1 -2.78 -22.49 -4.20
C MET A 1 -2.13 -21.87 -2.96
N LYS A 2 -0.82 -22.03 -2.77
CA LYS A 2 -0.10 -21.46 -1.61
C LYS A 2 0.51 -20.12 -2.02
N PRO A 3 -0.03 -18.97 -1.59
CA PRO A 3 0.53 -17.68 -1.93
C PRO A 3 1.79 -17.38 -1.12
N VAL A 4 2.72 -16.65 -1.73
CA VAL A 4 3.89 -16.04 -1.09
C VAL A 4 3.61 -14.56 -0.88
N LEU A 5 3.67 -14.09 0.36
CA LEU A 5 3.55 -12.68 0.71
C LEU A 5 4.96 -12.09 0.82
N LEU A 6 5.45 -11.46 -0.24
CA LEU A 6 6.79 -10.89 -0.29
C LEU A 6 6.78 -9.47 0.28
N GLY A 7 7.35 -9.28 1.46
CA GLY A 7 7.21 -8.07 2.27
C GLY A 7 6.09 -8.18 3.32
N ALA A 8 5.88 -9.41 3.84
CA ALA A 8 4.73 -9.79 4.66
C ALA A 8 4.55 -9.00 5.97
N THR A 9 5.61 -8.47 6.57
CA THR A 9 5.56 -7.79 7.88
C THR A 9 4.99 -6.38 7.85
N GLY A 10 4.57 -5.89 6.67
CA GLY A 10 3.84 -4.64 6.52
C GLY A 10 2.34 -4.81 6.84
N ALA A 11 1.65 -3.71 7.14
CA ALA A 11 0.24 -3.73 7.54
C ALA A 11 -0.67 -4.42 6.49
N ILE A 12 -0.42 -4.22 5.19
CA ILE A 12 -1.17 -4.89 4.11
C ILE A 12 -0.88 -6.39 4.11
N GLY A 13 0.39 -6.80 4.30
CA GLY A 13 0.77 -8.21 4.39
C GLY A 13 0.08 -8.93 5.56
N GLU A 14 -0.02 -8.27 6.71
CA GLU A 14 -0.74 -8.79 7.86
C GLU A 14 -2.26 -8.88 7.64
N SER A 15 -2.85 -7.91 6.91
CA SER A 15 -4.26 -7.96 6.51
C SER A 15 -4.54 -9.18 5.63
N ILE A 16 -3.67 -9.44 4.65
CA ILE A 16 -3.78 -10.60 3.77
C ILE A 16 -3.61 -11.90 4.56
N ALA A 17 -2.62 -11.97 5.45
CA ALA A 17 -2.39 -13.12 6.32
C ALA A 17 -3.59 -13.38 7.25
N ALA A 18 -4.22 -12.34 7.79
CA ALA A 18 -5.41 -12.45 8.61
C ALA A 18 -6.59 -13.06 7.82
N GLU A 19 -6.78 -12.64 6.57
CA GLU A 19 -7.83 -13.21 5.72
C GLU A 19 -7.49 -14.66 5.31
N LEU A 20 -6.23 -14.99 5.03
CA LEU A 20 -5.80 -16.37 4.78
C LEU A 20 -6.08 -17.29 5.97
N ARG A 21 -5.76 -16.85 7.20
CA ARG A 21 -6.12 -17.58 8.42
C ARG A 21 -7.62 -17.82 8.54
N LYS A 22 -8.41 -16.78 8.30
CA LYS A 22 -9.87 -16.88 8.33
C LYS A 22 -10.42 -17.89 7.32
N ARG A 23 -9.76 -18.00 6.15
CA ARG A 23 -10.11 -18.99 5.11
C ARG A 23 -9.49 -20.37 5.34
N GLY A 24 -8.66 -20.55 6.37
CA GLY A 24 -7.96 -21.83 6.65
C GLY A 24 -6.88 -22.16 5.62
N GLU A 25 -6.28 -21.16 4.96
CA GLU A 25 -5.35 -21.33 3.86
C GLU A 25 -3.92 -21.10 4.28
N SER A 26 -3.03 -22.03 3.95
CA SER A 26 -1.60 -21.90 4.20
C SER A 26 -0.95 -20.91 3.22
N TYR A 27 0.07 -20.21 3.71
CA TYR A 27 0.83 -19.22 2.96
C TYR A 27 2.30 -19.19 3.39
N ARG A 28 3.14 -18.53 2.59
CA ARG A 28 4.52 -18.26 2.99
C ARG A 28 4.68 -16.75 3.24
N ALA A 29 5.10 -16.40 4.47
CA ALA A 29 5.46 -15.04 4.84
C ALA A 29 6.95 -14.80 4.58
N VAL A 30 7.28 -13.87 3.69
CA VAL A 30 8.66 -13.57 3.28
C VAL A 30 9.02 -12.14 3.67
N GLY A 31 10.18 -11.98 4.30
CA GLY A 31 10.74 -10.70 4.70
C GLY A 31 12.26 -10.78 4.86
N ARG A 32 12.90 -9.64 5.09
CA ARG A 32 14.36 -9.56 5.28
C ARG A 32 14.80 -9.89 6.70
N ASP A 33 13.98 -9.59 7.69
CA ASP A 33 14.28 -9.76 9.11
C ASP A 33 13.49 -10.93 9.70
N ARG A 34 14.21 -12.01 10.02
CA ARG A 34 13.66 -13.23 10.62
C ARG A 34 12.92 -12.94 11.94
N ALA A 35 13.50 -12.11 12.80
CA ALA A 35 12.91 -11.82 14.11
C ALA A 35 11.56 -11.12 13.98
N SER A 36 11.40 -10.20 13.01
CA SER A 36 10.11 -9.58 12.71
C SER A 36 9.08 -10.57 12.15
N LEU A 37 9.51 -11.48 11.27
CA LEU A 37 8.65 -12.54 10.76
C LEU A 37 8.16 -13.48 11.88
N GLU A 38 9.05 -13.90 12.75
CA GLU A 38 8.71 -14.79 13.88
C GLU A 38 7.79 -14.11 14.89
N ARG A 39 8.03 -12.83 15.21
CA ARG A 39 7.10 -12.07 16.09
C ARG A 39 5.71 -11.95 15.50
N THR A 40 5.60 -11.82 14.18
CA THR A 40 4.30 -11.56 13.52
C THR A 40 3.58 -12.85 13.14
N PHE A 41 4.31 -13.88 12.71
CA PHE A 41 3.74 -15.09 12.11
C PHE A 41 4.17 -16.38 12.80
N GLY A 42 5.09 -16.35 13.75
CA GLY A 42 5.67 -17.55 14.37
C GLY A 42 4.68 -18.43 15.14
N SER A 43 3.56 -17.85 15.60
CA SER A 43 2.47 -18.60 16.25
C SER A 43 1.36 -19.04 15.29
N ASP A 44 1.45 -18.70 14.00
CA ASP A 44 0.45 -19.03 13.00
C ASP A 44 0.77 -20.39 12.34
N PRO A 45 -0.02 -21.46 12.60
CA PRO A 45 0.24 -22.78 12.06
C PRO A 45 0.07 -22.87 10.53
N LEU A 46 -0.55 -21.86 9.89
CA LEU A 46 -0.74 -21.78 8.45
C LEU A 46 0.40 -21.03 7.73
N ALA A 47 1.27 -20.36 8.51
CA ALA A 47 2.37 -19.57 7.97
C ALA A 47 3.66 -20.39 7.85
N GLU A 48 4.24 -20.43 6.67
CA GLU A 48 5.64 -20.82 6.47
C GLU A 48 6.49 -19.54 6.45
N ILE A 49 7.51 -19.44 7.30
CA ILE A 49 8.40 -18.28 7.36
C ILE A 49 9.62 -18.53 6.49
N ALA A 50 9.92 -17.57 5.60
CA ALA A 50 11.15 -17.57 4.80
C ALA A 50 11.82 -16.19 4.83
N VAL A 51 13.13 -16.18 4.93
CA VAL A 51 13.95 -14.96 4.82
C VAL A 51 14.46 -14.85 3.40
N TRP A 52 14.45 -13.64 2.86
CA TRP A 52 15.07 -13.37 1.57
C TRP A 52 16.10 -12.25 1.68
N ASN A 53 17.12 -12.33 0.85
CA ASN A 53 18.08 -11.26 0.61
C ASN A 53 17.94 -10.81 -0.86
N PRO A 54 17.48 -9.56 -1.13
CA PRO A 54 17.32 -9.08 -2.49
C PRO A 54 18.64 -8.96 -3.26
N ASP A 55 19.78 -8.87 -2.58
CA ASP A 55 21.11 -8.78 -3.19
C ASP A 55 21.68 -10.16 -3.57
N ASP A 56 20.98 -11.25 -3.24
CA ASP A 56 21.36 -12.62 -3.54
C ASP A 56 20.25 -13.31 -4.36
N ALA A 57 20.50 -13.50 -5.64
CA ALA A 57 19.55 -14.13 -6.55
C ALA A 57 19.15 -15.55 -6.13
N SER A 58 20.05 -16.30 -5.49
CA SER A 58 19.76 -17.65 -4.98
C SER A 58 18.78 -17.60 -3.80
N SER A 59 18.92 -16.61 -2.93
CA SER A 59 18.00 -16.34 -1.82
C SER A 59 16.61 -15.95 -2.32
N VAL A 60 16.55 -15.07 -3.34
CA VAL A 60 15.26 -14.68 -3.95
C VAL A 60 14.54 -15.89 -4.54
N ARG A 61 15.25 -16.74 -5.32
CA ARG A 61 14.67 -17.96 -5.88
C ARG A 61 14.21 -18.93 -4.80
N ALA A 62 15.02 -19.16 -3.76
CA ALA A 62 14.68 -20.05 -2.66
C ALA A 62 13.39 -19.61 -1.94
N ALA A 63 13.22 -18.29 -1.73
CA ALA A 63 12.01 -17.73 -1.11
C ALA A 63 10.74 -17.95 -1.95
N LEU A 64 10.87 -18.06 -3.28
CA LEU A 64 9.75 -18.22 -4.22
C LEU A 64 9.50 -19.66 -4.66
N ARG A 65 10.40 -20.59 -4.37
CA ARG A 65 10.30 -21.98 -4.82
C ARG A 65 8.99 -22.64 -4.38
N GLY A 66 8.25 -23.21 -5.33
CA GLY A 66 6.97 -23.86 -5.10
C GLY A 66 5.82 -22.90 -4.80
N ALA A 67 5.99 -21.60 -5.03
CA ALA A 67 4.91 -20.63 -4.92
C ALA A 67 3.88 -20.82 -6.05
N GLY A 68 2.60 -20.86 -5.71
CA GLY A 68 1.53 -20.83 -6.71
C GLY A 68 1.21 -19.41 -7.18
N ALA A 69 1.41 -18.43 -6.30
CA ALA A 69 1.22 -17.01 -6.55
C ALA A 69 2.15 -16.18 -5.67
N ILE A 70 2.46 -14.96 -6.10
CA ILE A 70 3.17 -13.96 -5.30
C ILE A 70 2.27 -12.74 -5.08
N VAL A 71 2.15 -12.26 -3.84
CA VAL A 71 1.71 -10.91 -3.54
C VAL A 71 2.95 -10.07 -3.24
N TYR A 72 3.24 -9.13 -4.12
CA TYR A 72 4.40 -8.26 -4.02
C TYR A 72 4.06 -7.01 -3.20
N LEU A 73 4.63 -6.92 -1.99
CA LEU A 73 4.38 -5.89 -0.98
C LEU A 73 5.67 -5.13 -0.62
N VAL A 74 6.75 -5.33 -1.39
CA VAL A 74 8.06 -4.80 -1.03
C VAL A 74 8.07 -3.28 -1.11
N GLY A 75 8.26 -2.66 0.05
CA GLY A 75 8.53 -1.23 0.18
C GLY A 75 10.03 -0.94 0.20
N VAL A 76 10.40 0.25 -0.25
CA VAL A 76 11.77 0.78 -0.22
C VAL A 76 11.82 2.05 0.63
N PRO A 77 12.99 2.47 1.15
CA PRO A 77 13.12 3.77 1.79
C PRO A 77 12.70 4.90 0.84
N TYR A 78 12.05 5.93 1.39
CA TYR A 78 11.41 6.97 0.58
C TYR A 78 12.38 7.79 -0.27
N ASN A 79 13.67 7.79 0.08
CA ASN A 79 14.78 8.39 -0.67
C ASN A 79 15.49 7.43 -1.64
N HIS A 80 14.98 6.19 -1.82
CA HIS A 80 15.57 5.15 -2.69
C HIS A 80 14.52 4.51 -3.60
N PHE A 81 13.67 5.33 -4.22
CA PHE A 81 12.60 4.83 -5.10
C PHE A 81 13.12 4.17 -6.38
N GLU A 82 14.34 4.44 -6.78
CA GLU A 82 15.04 3.74 -7.87
C GLU A 82 15.12 2.22 -7.65
N LEU A 83 15.04 1.78 -6.40
CA LEU A 83 15.04 0.35 -6.07
C LEU A 83 13.75 -0.37 -6.47
N HIS A 84 12.62 0.33 -6.64
CA HIS A 84 11.36 -0.32 -7.00
C HIS A 84 11.44 -1.13 -8.31
N PRO A 85 11.87 -0.56 -9.45
CA PRO A 85 12.00 -1.35 -10.68
C PRO A 85 13.13 -2.39 -10.60
N VAL A 86 14.21 -2.11 -9.86
CA VAL A 86 15.33 -3.06 -9.69
C VAL A 86 14.87 -4.33 -8.97
N LEU A 87 14.25 -4.18 -7.79
CA LEU A 87 13.75 -5.29 -6.99
C LEU A 87 12.62 -6.05 -7.70
N MET A 88 11.78 -5.34 -8.46
CA MET A 88 10.74 -5.97 -9.28
C MET A 88 11.36 -6.85 -10.35
N ARG A 89 12.37 -6.38 -11.09
CA ARG A 89 13.08 -7.17 -12.11
C ARG A 89 13.65 -8.44 -11.50
N GLN A 90 14.41 -8.32 -10.43
CA GLN A 90 15.00 -9.47 -9.73
C GLN A 90 13.95 -10.50 -9.28
N THR A 91 12.83 -9.99 -8.74
CA THR A 91 11.74 -10.88 -8.29
C THR A 91 11.03 -11.56 -9.45
N LEU A 92 10.78 -10.85 -10.55
CA LEU A 92 10.16 -11.42 -11.76
C LEU A 92 11.05 -12.49 -12.39
N ASP A 93 12.35 -12.21 -12.54
CA ASP A 93 13.29 -13.18 -13.12
C ASP A 93 13.34 -14.46 -12.27
N ALA A 94 13.36 -14.33 -10.94
CA ALA A 94 13.30 -15.46 -10.03
C ALA A 94 11.94 -16.20 -10.09
N ALA A 95 10.82 -15.48 -10.13
CA ALA A 95 9.49 -16.05 -10.19
C ALA A 95 9.28 -16.86 -11.48
N ILE A 96 9.70 -16.32 -12.62
CA ILE A 96 9.65 -17.00 -13.93
C ILE A 96 10.51 -18.25 -13.91
N ALA A 97 11.75 -18.17 -13.36
CA ALA A 97 12.66 -19.31 -13.27
C ALA A 97 12.13 -20.43 -12.35
N GLU A 98 11.36 -20.10 -11.32
CA GLU A 98 10.73 -21.07 -10.41
C GLU A 98 9.31 -21.52 -10.88
N GLY A 99 8.87 -21.06 -12.06
CA GLY A 99 7.57 -21.43 -12.64
C GLY A 99 6.36 -20.90 -11.89
N VAL A 100 6.48 -19.74 -11.23
CA VAL A 100 5.35 -19.11 -10.50
C VAL A 100 4.30 -18.65 -11.51
N GLY A 101 3.06 -19.09 -11.33
CA GLY A 101 1.98 -18.85 -12.29
C GLY A 101 1.47 -17.41 -12.33
N GLN A 102 1.50 -16.67 -11.19
CA GLN A 102 0.94 -15.32 -11.12
C GLN A 102 1.58 -14.44 -10.05
N MET A 103 1.53 -13.13 -10.27
CA MET A 103 1.99 -12.10 -9.33
C MET A 103 0.98 -10.95 -9.26
N LEU A 104 0.61 -10.57 -8.03
CA LEU A 104 -0.16 -9.35 -7.76
C LEU A 104 0.74 -8.33 -7.07
N LEU A 105 0.87 -7.16 -7.68
CA LEU A 105 1.60 -6.02 -7.14
C LEU A 105 0.65 -5.06 -6.43
N ILE A 106 0.97 -4.68 -5.18
CA ILE A 106 0.33 -3.54 -4.54
C ILE A 106 0.94 -2.25 -5.08
N GLY A 107 0.13 -1.54 -5.84
CA GLY A 107 0.46 -0.28 -6.51
C GLY A 107 0.01 0.94 -5.72
N THR A 108 0.24 2.13 -6.33
CA THR A 108 -0.15 3.44 -5.81
C THR A 108 -0.72 4.29 -6.94
N VAL A 109 -1.21 5.50 -6.62
CA VAL A 109 -1.65 6.50 -7.63
C VAL A 109 -0.48 7.18 -8.35
N TYR A 110 0.76 7.04 -7.89
CA TYR A 110 1.93 7.77 -8.40
C TYR A 110 2.19 7.63 -9.91
N PRO A 111 1.96 6.46 -10.54
CA PRO A 111 2.13 6.30 -11.98
C PRO A 111 1.24 7.19 -12.85
N TYR A 112 0.15 7.70 -12.30
CA TYR A 112 -0.75 8.59 -13.05
C TYR A 112 -0.20 10.01 -13.19
N GLY A 113 0.53 10.52 -12.19
CA GLY A 113 0.92 11.92 -12.10
C GLY A 113 -0.24 12.80 -11.62
N ARG A 114 -0.42 13.99 -12.22
CA ARG A 114 -1.54 14.88 -11.87
C ARG A 114 -2.85 14.36 -12.44
N PRO A 115 -3.98 14.50 -11.71
CA PRO A 115 -5.28 14.08 -12.22
C PRO A 115 -5.68 14.92 -13.44
N GLN A 116 -6.07 14.24 -14.52
CA GLN A 116 -6.63 14.86 -15.73
C GLN A 116 -8.16 14.74 -15.76
N GLN A 117 -8.70 13.86 -14.92
CA GLN A 117 -10.14 13.70 -14.67
C GLN A 117 -10.38 13.29 -13.21
N THR A 118 -11.55 13.65 -12.68
CA THR A 118 -11.94 13.32 -11.30
C THR A 118 -13.40 12.89 -11.26
N PRO A 119 -13.74 11.68 -10.77
CA PRO A 119 -12.80 10.65 -10.33
C PRO A 119 -12.04 10.01 -11.52
N ALA A 120 -10.82 9.53 -11.25
CA ALA A 120 -9.98 8.86 -12.24
C ALA A 120 -10.32 7.37 -12.31
N ARG A 121 -10.53 6.86 -13.52
CA ARG A 121 -10.72 5.44 -13.82
C ARG A 121 -9.40 4.77 -14.19
N GLU A 122 -9.44 3.47 -14.39
CA GLU A 122 -8.26 2.69 -14.78
C GLU A 122 -7.70 3.10 -16.15
N ASP A 123 -8.50 3.67 -17.04
CA ASP A 123 -8.09 4.19 -18.35
C ASP A 123 -7.43 5.58 -18.31
N HIS A 124 -7.33 6.21 -17.11
CA HIS A 124 -6.64 7.48 -16.95
C HIS A 124 -5.17 7.39 -17.43
N PRO A 125 -4.66 8.38 -18.17
CA PRO A 125 -3.28 8.39 -18.65
C PRO A 125 -2.25 8.23 -17.53
N ARG A 126 -1.22 7.41 -17.76
CA ARG A 126 -0.10 7.16 -16.85
C ARG A 126 1.09 8.05 -17.22
N GLU A 127 1.02 9.33 -16.83
CA GLU A 127 1.97 10.39 -17.18
C GLU A 127 2.65 10.99 -15.94
N PRO A 128 3.45 10.22 -15.21
CA PRO A 128 4.10 10.70 -13.99
C PRO A 128 5.16 11.75 -14.31
N HIS A 129 5.03 12.94 -13.73
CA HIS A 129 6.01 14.02 -13.85
C HIS A 129 7.09 13.95 -12.79
N THR A 130 6.85 13.23 -11.68
CA THR A 130 7.78 13.08 -10.55
C THR A 130 8.73 11.89 -10.75
N PHE A 131 9.91 11.93 -10.11
CA PHE A 131 10.84 10.80 -10.10
C PHE A 131 10.18 9.55 -9.50
N LYS A 132 9.54 9.69 -8.34
CA LYS A 132 8.86 8.57 -7.66
C LYS A 132 7.75 7.97 -8.50
N GLY A 133 6.98 8.82 -9.17
CA GLY A 133 5.94 8.36 -10.09
C GLY A 133 6.51 7.55 -11.25
N LYS A 134 7.63 8.00 -11.83
CA LYS A 134 8.32 7.29 -12.92
C LYS A 134 8.85 5.93 -12.47
N MET A 135 9.45 5.84 -11.26
CA MET A 135 9.96 4.57 -10.73
C MET A 135 8.81 3.58 -10.44
N ARG A 136 7.70 4.05 -9.89
CA ARG A 136 6.52 3.20 -9.68
C ARG A 136 5.88 2.77 -11.00
N LYS A 137 5.84 3.64 -12.01
CA LYS A 137 5.37 3.28 -13.35
C LYS A 137 6.26 2.19 -13.96
N GLN A 138 7.58 2.36 -13.92
CA GLN A 138 8.52 1.34 -14.42
C GLN A 138 8.35 0.00 -13.70
N GLN A 139 8.13 0.01 -12.39
CA GLN A 139 7.86 -1.20 -11.64
C GLN A 139 6.62 -1.94 -12.14
N GLU A 140 5.53 -1.22 -12.40
CA GLU A 140 4.29 -1.79 -12.93
C GLU A 140 4.47 -2.28 -14.37
N ASP A 141 5.15 -1.49 -15.22
CA ASP A 141 5.41 -1.84 -16.61
C ASP A 141 6.15 -3.17 -16.73
N LEU A 142 7.17 -3.41 -15.89
CA LEU A 142 7.88 -4.69 -15.85
C LEU A 142 6.96 -5.90 -15.64
N LEU A 143 5.98 -5.79 -14.73
CA LEU A 143 5.03 -6.86 -14.46
C LEU A 143 4.05 -7.06 -15.63
N LEU A 144 3.53 -5.95 -16.16
CA LEU A 144 2.55 -5.99 -17.25
C LEU A 144 3.18 -6.47 -18.58
N GLU A 145 4.43 -6.10 -18.85
CA GLU A 145 5.20 -6.61 -19.98
C GLU A 145 5.47 -8.11 -19.87
N ALA A 146 5.76 -8.60 -18.66
CA ALA A 146 5.94 -10.03 -18.42
C ALA A 146 4.64 -10.81 -18.59
N ASP A 147 3.49 -10.23 -18.21
CA ASP A 147 2.16 -10.81 -18.46
C ASP A 147 1.84 -10.83 -19.97
N ALA A 148 2.01 -9.71 -20.65
CA ALA A 148 1.79 -9.60 -22.10
C ALA A 148 2.66 -10.59 -22.90
N ALA A 149 3.87 -10.89 -22.41
CA ALA A 149 4.77 -11.89 -22.97
C ALA A 149 4.42 -13.34 -22.57
N GLY A 150 3.33 -13.57 -21.83
CA GLY A 150 2.89 -14.87 -21.35
C GLY A 150 3.84 -15.57 -20.36
N LYS A 151 4.75 -14.82 -19.75
CA LYS A 151 5.75 -15.37 -18.83
C LYS A 151 5.23 -15.61 -17.41
N ILE A 152 4.30 -14.77 -16.96
CA ILE A 152 3.64 -14.81 -15.66
C ILE A 152 2.35 -14.02 -15.75
N ARG A 153 1.30 -14.40 -15.03
CA ARG A 153 0.07 -13.62 -14.94
C ARG A 153 0.27 -12.45 -13.98
N GLY A 154 0.13 -11.22 -14.48
CA GLY A 154 0.36 -10.00 -13.73
C GLY A 154 -0.93 -9.26 -13.40
N THR A 155 -1.07 -8.81 -12.15
CA THR A 155 -2.17 -7.95 -11.70
C THR A 155 -1.61 -6.83 -10.84
N VAL A 156 -2.11 -5.61 -10.98
CA VAL A 156 -1.77 -4.50 -10.09
C VAL A 156 -3.01 -4.04 -9.35
N LEU A 157 -2.94 -3.93 -8.02
CA LEU A 157 -3.99 -3.30 -7.20
C LEU A 157 -3.46 -1.97 -6.68
N ARG A 158 -4.00 -0.86 -7.18
CA ARG A 158 -3.62 0.49 -6.73
C ARG A 158 -4.48 0.93 -5.56
N LEU A 159 -3.79 1.42 -4.54
CA LEU A 159 -4.38 2.02 -3.36
C LEU A 159 -4.07 3.52 -3.35
N PRO A 160 -4.98 4.37 -2.84
CA PRO A 160 -4.66 5.73 -2.40
C PRO A 160 -3.82 5.67 -1.13
N ASP A 161 -3.79 6.74 -0.35
CA ASP A 161 -3.23 6.66 1.00
C ASP A 161 -4.03 5.66 1.84
N PHE A 162 -3.34 5.03 2.79
CA PHE A 162 -3.95 3.99 3.59
C PHE A 162 -3.70 4.22 5.09
N TYR A 163 -4.60 3.72 5.90
CA TYR A 163 -4.57 3.83 7.34
C TYR A 163 -5.11 2.56 7.99
N GLY A 164 -4.93 2.43 9.27
CA GLY A 164 -5.43 1.27 10.02
C GLY A 164 -4.51 0.85 11.15
N PRO A 165 -4.89 -0.15 11.91
CA PRO A 165 -4.02 -0.74 12.93
C PRO A 165 -2.67 -1.17 12.33
N ARG A 166 -1.57 -0.84 13.02
CA ARG A 166 -0.19 -1.22 12.65
C ARG A 166 0.35 -0.58 11.35
N VAL A 167 -0.40 0.28 10.68
CA VAL A 167 0.15 1.12 9.61
C VAL A 167 1.18 2.05 10.22
N LYS A 168 2.36 2.12 9.63
CA LYS A 168 3.44 3.03 10.02
C LYS A 168 3.66 4.04 8.90
N SER A 169 3.96 5.27 9.28
CA SER A 169 4.22 6.36 8.32
C SER A 169 3.01 6.76 7.46
N SER A 170 1.80 6.59 7.97
CA SER A 170 0.59 7.17 7.40
C SER A 170 0.52 8.68 7.66
N PHE A 171 -0.12 9.43 6.77
CA PHE A 171 -0.47 10.83 7.03
C PHE A 171 -1.31 11.01 8.30
N LEU A 172 -2.02 9.96 8.74
CA LEU A 172 -2.88 9.98 9.93
C LEU A 172 -2.17 9.62 11.23
N ASP A 173 -0.92 9.12 11.18
CA ASP A 173 -0.19 8.70 12.39
C ASP A 173 -0.04 9.82 13.42
N GLY A 174 0.26 11.04 12.96
CA GLY A 174 0.38 12.22 13.83
C GLY A 174 -0.94 12.53 14.53
N VAL A 175 -2.06 12.34 13.87
CA VAL A 175 -3.41 12.57 14.41
C VAL A 175 -3.75 11.53 15.47
N PHE A 176 -3.55 10.24 15.18
CA PHE A 176 -3.80 9.16 16.15
C PHE A 176 -2.89 9.25 17.37
N ASN A 177 -1.61 9.55 17.17
CA ASN A 177 -0.66 9.73 18.28
C ASN A 177 -1.05 10.90 19.17
N ALA A 178 -1.41 12.05 18.60
CA ALA A 178 -1.88 13.21 19.36
C ALA A 178 -3.18 12.95 20.10
N ALA A 179 -4.11 12.21 19.49
CA ALA A 179 -5.35 11.80 20.13
C ALA A 179 -5.13 10.83 21.29
N ALA A 180 -4.26 9.82 21.11
CA ALA A 180 -4.01 8.78 22.11
C ALA A 180 -3.14 9.28 23.26
N LYS A 181 -2.03 9.94 22.96
CA LYS A 181 -0.97 10.30 23.93
C LYS A 181 -0.94 11.77 24.30
N GLY A 182 -1.69 12.61 23.61
CA GLY A 182 -1.62 14.05 23.72
C GLY A 182 -0.54 14.67 22.83
N GLY A 183 -0.45 16.00 22.84
CA GLY A 183 0.48 16.75 22.01
C GLY A 183 -0.18 17.39 20.79
N THR A 184 0.64 17.74 19.79
CA THR A 184 0.19 18.42 18.56
C THR A 184 0.42 17.53 17.34
N ALA A 185 -0.61 17.34 16.54
CA ALA A 185 -0.49 16.67 15.24
C ALA A 185 0.12 17.67 14.23
N ASN A 186 1.29 17.33 13.70
CA ASN A 186 1.92 18.09 12.62
C ASN A 186 1.38 17.56 11.30
N LEU A 187 0.77 18.43 10.50
CA LEU A 187 0.13 18.13 9.23
C LEU A 187 0.85 18.86 8.10
N ILE A 188 0.72 18.37 6.88
CA ILE A 188 1.21 19.04 5.67
C ILE A 188 0.02 19.73 5.01
N ALA A 189 0.16 21.04 4.75
CA ALA A 189 -0.87 21.81 4.08
C ALA A 189 -0.86 21.57 2.55
N PRO A 190 -2.03 21.73 1.88
CA PRO A 190 -3.34 22.09 2.40
C PRO A 190 -4.02 20.94 3.15
N ILE A 191 -4.86 21.25 4.14
CA ILE A 191 -5.56 20.26 4.98
C ILE A 191 -7.07 20.21 4.75
N ASP A 192 -7.57 21.08 3.88
CA ASP A 192 -8.98 21.29 3.54
C ASP A 192 -9.40 20.61 2.22
N ARG A 193 -8.47 19.95 1.53
CA ARG A 193 -8.75 19.26 0.26
C ARG A 193 -9.27 17.84 0.50
N PRO A 194 -10.21 17.36 -0.34
CA PRO A 194 -10.69 15.98 -0.25
C PRO A 194 -9.56 15.00 -0.56
N HIS A 195 -9.48 13.92 0.17
CA HIS A 195 -8.48 12.87 0.02
C HIS A 195 -9.13 11.49 0.19
N GLN A 196 -8.61 10.48 -0.48
CA GLN A 196 -9.05 9.11 -0.29
C GLN A 196 -8.10 8.34 0.62
N PHE A 197 -8.69 7.52 1.48
CA PHE A 197 -7.96 6.65 2.39
C PHE A 197 -8.56 5.24 2.37
N VAL A 198 -7.73 4.23 2.18
CA VAL A 198 -8.13 2.84 2.33
C VAL A 198 -7.84 2.36 3.75
N TYR A 199 -8.83 1.76 4.38
CA TYR A 199 -8.63 1.03 5.62
C TYR A 199 -7.94 -0.31 5.31
N VAL A 200 -6.70 -0.48 5.79
CA VAL A 200 -5.84 -1.60 5.38
C VAL A 200 -6.47 -2.99 5.59
N PRO A 201 -7.22 -3.27 6.67
CA PRO A 201 -7.90 -4.55 6.82
C PRO A 201 -8.84 -4.94 5.67
N ASP A 202 -9.37 -3.98 4.91
CA ASP A 202 -10.23 -4.26 3.75
C ASP A 202 -9.45 -4.76 2.52
N ALA A 203 -8.13 -4.52 2.47
CA ALA A 203 -7.31 -4.92 1.33
C ALA A 203 -7.09 -6.44 1.25
N GLY A 204 -7.02 -7.13 2.38
CA GLY A 204 -6.75 -8.57 2.42
C GLY A 204 -7.73 -9.40 1.61
N PRO A 205 -9.05 -9.31 1.86
CA PRO A 205 -10.07 -10.00 1.07
C PRO A 205 -9.96 -9.70 -0.43
N VAL A 206 -9.83 -8.42 -0.79
CA VAL A 206 -9.76 -7.97 -2.19
C VAL A 206 -8.55 -8.56 -2.92
N VAL A 207 -7.38 -8.57 -2.29
CA VAL A 207 -6.17 -9.17 -2.87
C VAL A 207 -6.36 -10.66 -3.15
N LEU A 208 -6.94 -11.41 -2.20
CA LEU A 208 -7.15 -12.84 -2.36
C LEU A 208 -8.22 -13.17 -3.40
N ASP A 209 -9.23 -12.33 -3.53
CA ASP A 209 -10.28 -12.51 -4.53
C ASP A 209 -9.74 -12.19 -5.93
N LEU A 210 -8.92 -11.12 -6.10
CA LEU A 210 -8.23 -10.82 -7.36
C LEU A 210 -7.29 -11.94 -7.81
N LEU A 211 -6.54 -12.56 -6.89
CA LEU A 211 -5.68 -13.71 -7.21
C LEU A 211 -6.44 -14.91 -7.77
N ARG A 212 -7.74 -15.01 -7.50
CA ARG A 212 -8.62 -16.11 -7.94
C ARG A 212 -9.42 -15.76 -9.18
N HIS A 213 -9.38 -14.51 -9.61
CA HIS A 213 -10.20 -14.04 -10.72
C HIS A 213 -9.39 -14.01 -12.02
N PRO A 214 -9.65 -14.91 -12.98
CA PRO A 214 -8.87 -14.97 -14.23
C PRO A 214 -8.89 -13.66 -15.03
N GLU A 215 -9.99 -12.91 -14.97
CA GLU A 215 -10.16 -11.63 -15.68
C GLU A 215 -9.39 -10.46 -15.02
N ALA A 216 -8.78 -10.70 -13.85
CA ALA A 216 -8.00 -9.67 -13.16
C ALA A 216 -6.61 -9.44 -13.76
N HIS A 217 -6.11 -10.39 -14.58
CA HIS A 217 -4.75 -10.37 -15.11
C HIS A 217 -4.56 -9.36 -16.26
N GLY A 218 -3.30 -8.99 -16.49
CA GLY A 218 -2.87 -8.11 -17.58
C GLY A 218 -3.22 -6.63 -17.39
N ARG A 219 -3.69 -6.23 -16.21
CA ARG A 219 -4.18 -4.87 -15.96
C ARG A 219 -4.05 -4.44 -14.50
N TRP A 220 -4.43 -3.21 -14.25
CA TRP A 220 -4.52 -2.66 -12.89
C TRP A 220 -5.97 -2.39 -12.48
N TRP A 221 -6.19 -2.38 -11.17
CA TRP A 221 -7.46 -2.17 -10.51
C TRP A 221 -7.31 -1.12 -9.42
N HIS A 222 -8.39 -0.41 -9.14
CA HIS A 222 -8.45 0.56 -8.05
C HIS A 222 -9.18 -0.01 -6.84
N LEU A 223 -8.68 0.26 -5.63
CA LEU A 223 -9.41 0.10 -4.39
C LEU A 223 -9.45 1.46 -3.70
N ALA A 224 -10.57 2.15 -3.79
CA ALA A 224 -10.71 3.56 -3.40
C ALA A 224 -11.01 3.78 -1.90
N GLY A 225 -11.55 2.77 -1.20
CA GLY A 225 -11.98 2.87 0.20
C GLY A 225 -13.39 3.42 0.35
N ASP A 226 -13.69 4.04 1.49
CA ASP A 226 -15.02 4.57 1.86
C ASP A 226 -15.11 6.08 1.62
N GLY A 227 -15.17 6.50 0.36
CA GLY A 227 -15.35 7.89 -0.02
C GLY A 227 -14.11 8.77 0.18
N THR A 228 -14.33 10.06 0.41
CA THR A 228 -13.29 11.08 0.59
C THR A 228 -13.50 11.86 1.88
N ALA A 229 -12.40 12.28 2.49
CA ALA A 229 -12.41 13.25 3.60
C ALA A 229 -11.18 14.15 3.53
N SER A 230 -11.30 15.39 3.94
CA SER A 230 -10.15 16.26 4.15
C SER A 230 -9.43 15.87 5.44
N MET A 231 -8.16 16.25 5.55
CA MET A 231 -7.40 16.04 6.78
C MET A 231 -8.06 16.80 7.97
N GLN A 232 -8.66 17.95 7.71
CA GLN A 232 -9.40 18.73 8.73
C GLN A 232 -10.62 17.97 9.25
N GLU A 233 -11.40 17.34 8.39
CA GLU A 233 -12.54 16.50 8.78
C GLU A 233 -12.11 15.28 9.56
N ILE A 234 -11.02 14.61 9.14
CA ILE A 234 -10.45 13.46 9.87
C ILE A 234 -10.00 13.87 11.28
N VAL A 235 -9.31 15.00 11.42
CA VAL A 235 -8.91 15.52 12.73
C VAL A 235 -10.13 15.76 13.63
N ALA A 236 -11.20 16.33 13.08
CA ALA A 236 -12.44 16.56 13.82
C ALA A 236 -13.09 15.24 14.26
N MET A 237 -13.23 14.26 13.34
CA MET A 237 -13.78 12.94 13.65
C MET A 237 -12.96 12.20 14.71
N VAL A 238 -11.64 12.17 14.58
CA VAL A 238 -10.76 11.51 15.57
C VAL A 238 -10.82 12.24 16.91
N GLY A 239 -10.96 13.57 16.90
CA GLY A 239 -11.17 14.37 18.12
C GLY A 239 -12.46 14.02 18.85
N GLN A 240 -13.57 13.83 18.12
CA GLN A 240 -14.84 13.35 18.66
C GLN A 240 -14.70 11.95 19.27
N LEU A 241 -14.07 11.00 18.54
CA LEU A 241 -13.81 9.65 19.02
C LEU A 241 -12.89 9.62 20.26
N ALA A 242 -11.99 10.56 20.36
CA ALA A 242 -11.10 10.71 21.51
C ALA A 242 -11.73 11.43 22.71
N GLY A 243 -12.90 12.05 22.54
CA GLY A 243 -13.58 12.87 23.55
C GLY A 243 -12.87 14.20 23.85
N LYS A 244 -11.97 14.65 22.99
CA LYS A 244 -11.23 15.91 23.15
C LYS A 244 -10.75 16.46 21.79
N PRO A 245 -10.66 17.80 21.64
CA PRO A 245 -10.10 18.40 20.43
C PRO A 245 -8.59 18.07 20.30
N ILE A 246 -8.16 17.82 19.06
CA ILE A 246 -6.76 17.57 18.74
C ILE A 246 -6.11 18.89 18.33
N LYS A 247 -5.01 19.24 18.99
CA LYS A 247 -4.19 20.37 18.57
C LYS A 247 -3.48 20.03 17.28
N THR A 248 -3.53 20.91 16.29
CA THR A 248 -2.90 20.72 14.99
C THR A 248 -1.96 21.87 14.63
N ARG A 249 -0.93 21.57 13.86
CA ARG A 249 -0.06 22.56 13.20
C ARG A 249 0.11 22.12 11.75
N ALA A 250 -0.36 22.94 10.81
CA ALA A 250 -0.18 22.69 9.39
C ALA A 250 1.09 23.40 8.88
N VAL A 251 1.96 22.65 8.22
CA VAL A 251 3.23 23.13 7.66
C VAL A 251 3.03 23.28 6.15
N GLY A 252 3.14 24.49 5.64
CA GLY A 252 3.06 24.78 4.20
C GLY A 252 4.32 24.37 3.43
N LEU A 253 4.21 24.31 2.10
CA LEU A 253 5.28 23.88 1.19
C LEU A 253 6.59 24.68 1.36
N GLY A 254 6.50 26.00 1.61
CA GLY A 254 7.68 26.83 1.86
C GLY A 254 8.48 26.37 3.07
N MET A 255 7.82 26.15 4.20
CA MET A 255 8.44 25.64 5.41
C MET A 255 8.96 24.21 5.24
N LEU A 256 8.20 23.36 4.51
CA LEU A 256 8.62 21.99 4.19
C LEU A 256 9.95 21.98 3.41
N ARG A 257 10.13 22.91 2.45
CA ARG A 257 11.40 23.09 1.71
C ARG A 257 12.55 23.48 2.63
N VAL A 258 12.31 24.41 3.56
CA VAL A 258 13.34 24.82 4.54
C VAL A 258 13.74 23.65 5.45
N ILE A 259 12.77 22.91 5.98
CA ILE A 259 13.03 21.72 6.80
C ILE A 259 13.76 20.65 5.98
N GLY A 260 13.41 20.49 4.71
CA GLY A 260 14.02 19.55 3.77
C GLY A 260 15.51 19.80 3.50
N LEU A 261 16.06 21.00 3.79
CA LEU A 261 17.50 21.25 3.73
C LEU A 261 18.26 20.45 4.80
N PHE A 262 17.62 20.17 5.94
CA PHE A 262 18.22 19.50 7.09
C PHE A 262 17.72 18.07 7.28
N GLN A 263 16.55 17.72 6.71
CA GLN A 263 15.92 16.43 6.85
C GLN A 263 15.58 15.84 5.46
N PRO A 264 16.36 14.85 4.98
CA PRO A 264 16.18 14.28 3.63
C PRO A 264 14.75 13.79 3.34
N VAL A 265 14.09 13.16 4.31
CA VAL A 265 12.70 12.67 4.15
C VAL A 265 11.72 13.82 3.86
N MET A 266 11.90 14.99 4.48
CA MET A 266 11.04 16.15 4.22
C MET A 266 11.24 16.71 2.81
N ARG A 267 12.46 16.66 2.29
CA ARG A 267 12.75 17.02 0.89
C ARG A 267 11.99 16.12 -0.08
N GLU A 268 11.95 14.82 0.21
CA GLU A 268 11.24 13.84 -0.62
C GLU A 268 9.71 14.05 -0.63
N LEU A 269 9.15 14.58 0.48
CA LEU A 269 7.72 14.92 0.55
C LEU A 269 7.37 16.15 -0.30
N VAL A 270 8.32 17.06 -0.54
CA VAL A 270 8.13 18.22 -1.43
C VAL A 270 7.76 17.79 -2.84
N GLU A 271 8.42 16.76 -3.36
CA GLU A 271 8.16 16.21 -4.69
C GLU A 271 6.71 15.72 -4.83
N MET A 272 6.19 15.09 -3.78
CA MET A 272 4.87 14.47 -3.77
C MET A 272 3.75 15.38 -3.25
N ASN A 273 4.07 16.64 -2.89
CA ASN A 273 3.08 17.59 -2.34
C ASN A 273 1.93 17.89 -3.32
N TYR A 274 2.12 17.66 -4.62
CA TYR A 274 1.06 17.84 -5.61
C TYR A 274 -0.18 16.96 -5.31
N LEU A 275 -0.02 15.81 -4.68
CA LEU A 275 -1.14 14.95 -4.30
C LEU A 275 -2.06 15.59 -3.24
N LEU A 276 -1.51 16.55 -2.45
CA LEU A 276 -2.28 17.32 -1.48
C LEU A 276 -2.93 18.56 -2.11
N THR A 277 -2.29 19.17 -3.13
CA THR A 277 -2.83 20.35 -3.83
C THR A 277 -3.82 20.00 -4.93
N ASP A 278 -3.57 18.89 -5.63
CA ASP A 278 -4.39 18.36 -6.71
C ASP A 278 -4.76 16.90 -6.38
N PRO A 279 -5.71 16.67 -5.47
CA PRO A 279 -6.01 15.33 -4.97
C PRO A 279 -6.38 14.35 -6.07
N PHE A 280 -5.78 13.17 -6.05
CA PHE A 280 -6.09 12.10 -6.97
C PHE A 280 -7.20 11.23 -6.39
N ILE A 281 -8.41 11.37 -6.91
CA ILE A 281 -9.58 10.60 -6.48
C ILE A 281 -9.83 9.48 -7.50
N MET A 282 -9.75 8.24 -7.04
CA MET A 282 -9.97 7.05 -7.87
C MET A 282 -11.43 6.61 -7.89
N ASP A 283 -11.88 6.10 -9.03
CA ASP A 283 -13.09 5.32 -9.18
C ASP A 283 -12.73 3.82 -9.09
N ASP A 284 -13.38 3.06 -8.23
CA ASP A 284 -13.18 1.61 -8.09
C ASP A 284 -14.38 0.78 -8.60
N SER A 285 -15.24 1.39 -9.41
CA SER A 285 -16.45 0.73 -9.95
C SER A 285 -16.13 -0.51 -10.79
N ALA A 286 -15.02 -0.49 -11.53
CA ALA A 286 -14.57 -1.64 -12.30
C ALA A 286 -14.18 -2.84 -11.41
N LEU A 287 -13.46 -2.59 -10.31
CA LEU A 287 -13.14 -3.61 -9.32
C LEU A 287 -14.40 -4.18 -8.66
N ARG A 288 -15.35 -3.30 -8.28
CA ARG A 288 -16.63 -3.70 -7.68
C ARG A 288 -17.48 -4.51 -8.65
N SER A 289 -17.46 -4.15 -9.93
CA SER A 289 -18.15 -4.91 -10.98
C SER A 289 -17.53 -6.30 -11.17
N LEU A 290 -16.20 -6.40 -11.14
CA LEU A 290 -15.48 -7.67 -11.28
C LEU A 290 -15.75 -8.61 -10.12
N LEU A 291 -15.59 -8.13 -8.88
CA LEU A 291 -15.66 -8.97 -7.68
C LEU A 291 -17.08 -9.11 -7.10
N GLY A 292 -18.02 -8.25 -7.50
CA GLY A 292 -19.41 -8.24 -7.05
C GLY A 292 -19.61 -7.78 -5.61
N ASN A 293 -18.73 -8.13 -4.68
CA ASN A 293 -18.87 -7.83 -3.25
C ASN A 293 -17.57 -7.32 -2.65
N VAL A 294 -17.24 -6.06 -2.94
CA VAL A 294 -16.12 -5.36 -2.28
C VAL A 294 -16.65 -4.64 -1.05
N LYS A 295 -16.42 -5.22 0.12
CA LYS A 295 -16.76 -4.58 1.39
C LYS A 295 -15.71 -3.54 1.75
N THR A 296 -16.17 -2.36 2.13
CA THR A 296 -15.33 -1.29 2.68
C THR A 296 -15.83 -0.92 4.07
N THR A 297 -14.90 -0.78 5.00
CA THR A 297 -15.20 -0.34 6.36
C THR A 297 -15.53 1.15 6.33
N PRO A 298 -16.68 1.60 6.92
CA PRO A 298 -17.01 3.01 7.03
C PRO A 298 -15.85 3.80 7.67
N LEU A 299 -15.53 4.97 7.12
CA LEU A 299 -14.39 5.78 7.55
C LEU A 299 -14.37 6.00 9.08
N ASN A 300 -15.50 6.35 9.67
CA ASN A 300 -15.61 6.58 11.12
C ASN A 300 -15.25 5.33 11.94
N GLU A 301 -15.67 4.15 11.48
CA GLU A 301 -15.36 2.87 12.14
C GLU A 301 -13.86 2.52 12.00
N GLY A 302 -13.28 2.69 10.81
CA GLY A 302 -11.84 2.50 10.57
C GLY A 302 -10.99 3.44 11.43
N LEU A 303 -11.40 4.71 11.56
CA LEU A 303 -10.74 5.69 12.44
C LEU A 303 -10.83 5.28 13.91
N ARG A 304 -12.00 4.79 14.36
CA ARG A 304 -12.19 4.30 15.73
C ARG A 304 -11.24 3.15 16.05
N GLN A 305 -11.19 2.13 15.20
CA GLN A 305 -10.30 0.96 15.39
C GLN A 305 -8.82 1.36 15.35
N SER A 306 -8.45 2.30 14.47
CA SER A 306 -7.07 2.81 14.38
C SER A 306 -6.67 3.59 15.64
N LEU A 307 -7.57 4.40 16.20
CA LEU A 307 -7.34 5.11 17.46
C LEU A 307 -7.21 4.14 18.64
N GLU A 308 -8.02 3.09 18.70
CA GLU A 308 -7.90 2.05 19.73
C GLU A 308 -6.56 1.32 19.65
N ALA A 309 -6.09 1.01 18.44
CA ALA A 309 -4.78 0.42 18.24
C ALA A 309 -3.63 1.35 18.67
N ALA A 310 -3.75 2.66 18.44
CA ALA A 310 -2.75 3.65 18.84
C ALA A 310 -2.69 3.89 20.37
N ARG A 311 -3.73 3.50 21.12
CA ARG A 311 -3.79 3.58 22.59
C ARG A 311 -3.10 2.41 23.29
N ARG A 312 -2.87 1.31 22.58
CA ARG A 312 -2.16 0.10 23.07
C ARG A 312 -0.64 0.27 22.95
#